data_970e389742884f6e432968dd8e30de36
#
_entry.id   970e389742884f6e432968dd8e30de36
#
_cell.length_a   1.000
_cell.length_b   1.000
_cell.length_c   1.000
_cell.angle_alpha   90.00
_cell.angle_beta   90.00
_cell.angle_gamma   90.00
#
_symmetry.space_group_name_H-M   'P 1'
#
loop_
_entity.id
_entity.type
_entity.pdbx_description
1 polymer ?
#
loop_
_entity_poly.entity_id
_entity_poly.type
_entity_poly.pdbx_seq_one_letter_code
_entity_poly.pdbx_strand_id
1 'polypeptide(L)'
;ANQDLITALSHDLRTPLTILNGYLEVLHLKKSPEMEEEYLKRCLQKTKDIKDMTDRMFEYALVYEEKETPDMESLPYSFFYDCLKENIDYIHLAGFSCEMIPATILEKSEVSFTSDRTMIKRIFQNLFSNILKYGDKSIPVLIEISYESKELKIRIRNKIKEAASSVQSTHIGLRNVEKMMSLLNGQILYSEQKQEFAIQLTFFAGCNN
;
A
#
# COMPACT_ATOMS: atom_id res chain seq x y z
N ALA A 1 15.46 9.12 23.66
CA ALA A 1 15.80 8.86 22.26
C ALA A 1 14.56 8.75 21.36
N ASN A 2 13.54 7.94 21.71
CA ASN A 2 12.33 7.79 20.88
C ASN A 2 11.43 9.03 20.88
N GLN A 3 11.24 9.66 22.04
CA GLN A 3 10.45 10.91 22.15
C GLN A 3 11.05 12.06 21.35
N ASP A 4 12.37 12.20 21.35
CA ASP A 4 13.06 13.26 20.62
C ASP A 4 12.93 13.09 19.11
N LEU A 5 12.99 11.84 18.62
CA LEU A 5 12.77 11.50 17.21
C LEU A 5 11.34 11.80 16.78
N ILE A 6 10.34 11.32 17.54
CA ILE A 6 8.91 11.57 17.26
C ILE A 6 8.62 13.08 17.26
N THR A 7 9.22 13.84 18.17
CA THR A 7 9.07 15.30 18.25
C THR A 7 9.68 15.98 17.03
N ALA A 8 10.90 15.62 16.63
CA ALA A 8 11.56 16.16 15.45
C ALA A 8 10.77 15.85 14.17
N LEU A 9 10.33 14.60 14.02
CA LEU A 9 9.55 14.15 12.87
C LEU A 9 8.16 14.83 12.80
N SER A 10 7.53 15.06 13.95
CA SER A 10 6.25 15.79 14.04
C SER A 10 6.41 17.25 13.64
N HIS A 11 7.54 17.87 13.99
CA HIS A 11 7.87 19.22 13.56
C HIS A 11 8.10 19.29 12.05
N ASP A 12 8.84 18.33 11.50
CA ASP A 12 9.17 18.28 10.08
C ASP A 12 7.95 17.99 9.20
N LEU A 13 6.96 17.24 9.70
CA LEU A 13 5.67 17.05 9.05
C LEU A 13 4.77 18.30 9.09
N ARG A 14 4.81 19.05 10.19
CA ARG A 14 3.97 20.24 10.35
C ARG A 14 4.25 21.28 9.28
N THR A 15 5.50 21.50 8.94
CA THR A 15 5.94 22.51 7.95
C THR A 15 5.30 22.28 6.57
N PRO A 16 5.46 21.13 5.90
CA PRO A 16 4.84 20.89 4.59
C PRO A 16 3.30 20.86 4.65
N LEU A 17 2.70 20.42 5.77
CA LEU A 17 1.24 20.47 5.97
C LEU A 17 0.74 21.91 6.05
N THR A 18 1.44 22.80 6.76
CA THR A 18 1.09 24.23 6.84
C THR A 18 1.17 24.89 5.46
N ILE A 19 2.21 24.57 4.68
CA ILE A 19 2.37 25.09 3.32
C ILE A 19 1.24 24.56 2.40
N LEU A 20 0.91 23.27 2.50
CA LEU A 20 -0.19 22.66 1.73
C LEU A 20 -1.52 23.36 2.05
N ASN A 21 -1.84 23.56 3.33
CA ASN A 21 -3.03 24.28 3.73
C ASN A 21 -3.06 25.70 3.17
N GLY A 22 -1.94 26.43 3.21
CA GLY A 22 -1.85 27.77 2.63
C GLY A 22 -2.12 27.78 1.11
N TYR A 23 -1.65 26.77 0.36
CA TYR A 23 -1.97 26.64 -1.07
C TYR A 23 -3.45 26.35 -1.30
N LEU A 24 -4.06 25.48 -0.50
CA LEU A 24 -5.48 25.16 -0.57
C LEU A 24 -6.36 26.39 -0.23
N GLU A 25 -5.96 27.20 0.76
CA GLU A 25 -6.64 28.46 1.08
C GLU A 25 -6.59 29.46 -0.09
N VAL A 26 -5.43 29.58 -0.76
CA VAL A 26 -5.30 30.44 -1.95
C VAL A 26 -6.19 29.93 -3.09
N LEU A 27 -6.26 28.61 -3.31
CA LEU A 27 -7.17 28.00 -4.29
C LEU A 27 -8.65 28.30 -3.98
N HIS A 28 -9.02 28.27 -2.70
CA HIS A 28 -10.39 28.57 -2.25
C HIS A 28 -10.82 30.02 -2.54
N LEU A 29 -9.86 30.97 -2.63
CA LEU A 29 -10.10 32.39 -2.91
C LEU A 29 -10.42 32.70 -4.38
N LYS A 30 -10.62 31.70 -5.25
CA LYS A 30 -11.01 31.81 -6.67
C LYS A 30 -10.22 32.88 -7.43
N LYS A 31 -8.96 32.59 -7.75
CA LYS A 31 -8.08 33.40 -8.60
C LYS A 31 -8.12 32.90 -10.07
N SER A 32 -7.33 33.53 -10.96
CA SER A 32 -7.33 33.18 -12.38
C SER A 32 -7.04 31.68 -12.63
N PRO A 33 -7.51 31.12 -13.77
CA PRO A 33 -7.29 29.70 -14.09
C PRO A 33 -5.81 29.26 -14.10
N GLU A 34 -4.91 30.16 -14.55
CA GLU A 34 -3.47 29.87 -14.60
C GLU A 34 -2.88 29.74 -13.18
N MET A 35 -3.35 30.57 -12.25
CA MET A 35 -2.95 30.47 -10.84
C MET A 35 -3.50 29.22 -10.18
N GLU A 36 -4.73 28.81 -10.55
CA GLU A 36 -5.36 27.59 -10.04
C GLU A 36 -4.54 26.37 -10.42
N GLU A 37 -4.13 26.22 -11.67
CA GLU A 37 -3.30 25.12 -12.15
C GLU A 37 -1.93 25.08 -11.44
N GLU A 38 -1.28 26.24 -11.29
CA GLU A 38 0.01 26.33 -10.59
C GLU A 38 -0.09 25.90 -9.12
N TYR A 39 -1.08 26.41 -8.38
CA TYR A 39 -1.27 26.06 -6.98
C TYR A 39 -1.68 24.61 -6.77
N LEU A 40 -2.50 24.05 -7.68
CA LEU A 40 -2.83 22.62 -7.68
C LEU A 40 -1.57 21.76 -7.84
N LYS A 41 -0.69 22.13 -8.76
CA LYS A 41 0.60 21.45 -8.98
C LYS A 41 1.50 21.51 -7.73
N ARG A 42 1.53 22.65 -7.06
CA ARG A 42 2.26 22.83 -5.78
C ARG A 42 1.66 21.98 -4.66
N CYS A 43 0.33 21.89 -4.56
CA CYS A 43 -0.36 21.02 -3.61
C CYS A 43 0.01 19.55 -3.84
N LEU A 44 -0.04 19.08 -5.09
CA LEU A 44 0.34 17.72 -5.45
C LEU A 44 1.81 17.42 -5.09
N GLN A 45 2.72 18.38 -5.35
CA GLN A 45 4.12 18.20 -4.96
C GLN A 45 4.28 18.12 -3.44
N LYS A 46 3.60 18.97 -2.65
CA LYS A 46 3.66 18.92 -1.20
C LYS A 46 3.05 17.66 -0.61
N THR A 47 1.98 17.15 -1.19
CA THR A 47 1.41 15.85 -0.81
C THR A 47 2.42 14.72 -1.03
N LYS A 48 3.17 14.78 -2.14
CA LYS A 48 4.23 13.82 -2.41
C LYS A 48 5.38 13.92 -1.39
N ASP A 49 5.83 15.14 -1.08
CA ASP A 49 6.89 15.38 -0.09
C ASP A 49 6.49 14.81 1.29
N ILE A 50 5.22 15.03 1.71
CA ILE A 50 4.66 14.50 2.97
C ILE A 50 4.64 12.98 2.95
N LYS A 51 4.22 12.38 1.83
CA LYS A 51 4.21 10.93 1.68
C LYS A 51 5.61 10.35 1.78
N ASP A 52 6.58 10.90 1.05
CA ASP A 52 7.97 10.43 1.08
C ASP A 52 8.59 10.58 2.49
N MET A 53 8.18 11.59 3.25
CA MET A 53 8.59 11.78 4.63
C MET A 53 7.96 10.76 5.58
N THR A 54 6.65 10.49 5.45
CA THR A 54 5.95 9.46 6.22
C THR A 54 6.49 8.06 5.91
N ASP A 55 6.82 7.76 4.67
CA ASP A 55 7.43 6.49 4.28
C ASP A 55 8.80 6.32 4.98
N ARG A 56 9.64 7.37 5.02
CA ARG A 56 10.92 7.36 5.76
C ARG A 56 10.72 7.23 7.27
N MET A 57 9.75 7.94 7.85
CA MET A 57 9.43 7.81 9.28
C MET A 57 9.08 6.37 9.63
N PHE A 58 8.27 5.74 8.78
CA PHE A 58 7.90 4.35 8.96
C PHE A 58 9.12 3.42 8.86
N GLU A 59 10.05 3.68 7.93
CA GLU A 59 11.32 2.94 7.87
C GLU A 59 12.15 3.11 9.16
N TYR A 60 12.26 4.33 9.66
CA TYR A 60 12.97 4.57 10.92
C TYR A 60 12.29 3.83 12.10
N ALA A 61 10.97 3.92 12.21
CA ALA A 61 10.23 3.20 13.24
C ALA A 61 10.46 1.69 13.13
N LEU A 62 10.42 1.13 11.92
CA LEU A 62 10.67 -0.29 11.70
C LEU A 62 12.11 -0.73 12.01
N VAL A 63 13.11 0.16 11.90
CA VAL A 63 14.52 -0.16 12.19
C VAL A 63 14.85 0.00 13.67
N TYR A 64 14.23 0.98 14.35
CA TYR A 64 14.56 1.34 15.73
C TYR A 64 13.58 0.81 16.79
N GLU A 65 12.36 0.42 16.41
CA GLU A 65 11.46 -0.30 17.32
C GLU A 65 11.78 -1.79 17.26
N GLU A 66 12.57 -2.24 18.23
CA GLU A 66 12.88 -3.67 18.46
C GLU A 66 11.64 -4.53 18.74
N LYS A 67 10.44 -3.94 18.84
CA LYS A 67 9.18 -4.65 19.12
C LYS A 67 7.94 -3.90 18.59
N GLU A 68 7.73 -3.81 17.29
CA GLU A 68 6.33 -3.80 16.83
C GLU A 68 5.78 -5.22 17.05
N THR A 69 5.19 -5.46 18.20
CA THR A 69 4.35 -6.65 18.37
C THR A 69 3.05 -6.39 17.62
N PRO A 70 2.74 -7.14 16.56
CA PRO A 70 1.48 -6.96 15.84
C PRO A 70 0.30 -7.19 16.78
N ASP A 71 -0.74 -6.39 16.66
CA ASP A 71 -2.01 -6.58 17.37
C ASP A 71 -2.82 -7.67 16.66
N MET A 72 -2.50 -8.92 17.03
CA MET A 72 -3.00 -10.12 16.36
C MET A 72 -4.46 -10.37 16.76
N GLU A 73 -5.35 -10.28 15.80
CA GLU A 73 -6.78 -10.60 15.94
C GLU A 73 -7.24 -11.65 14.90
N SER A 74 -8.40 -12.26 15.15
CA SER A 74 -9.01 -13.18 14.19
C SER A 74 -9.78 -12.41 13.13
N LEU A 75 -9.24 -12.34 11.91
CA LEU A 75 -9.81 -11.61 10.79
C LEU A 75 -10.51 -12.58 9.83
N PRO A 76 -11.79 -12.36 9.49
CA PRO A 76 -12.48 -13.17 8.50
C PRO A 76 -11.93 -12.90 7.10
N TYR A 77 -12.11 -13.86 6.19
CA TYR A 77 -11.74 -13.70 4.77
C TYR A 77 -12.34 -12.43 4.14
N SER A 78 -13.58 -12.10 4.49
CA SER A 78 -14.26 -10.89 4.00
C SER A 78 -13.45 -9.61 4.23
N PHE A 79 -12.72 -9.51 5.35
CA PHE A 79 -11.86 -8.37 5.62
C PHE A 79 -10.75 -8.21 4.57
N PHE A 80 -10.09 -9.30 4.19
CA PHE A 80 -9.05 -9.26 3.13
C PHE A 80 -9.65 -8.90 1.78
N TYR A 81 -10.80 -9.46 1.47
CA TYR A 81 -11.53 -9.19 0.23
C TYR A 81 -11.95 -7.71 0.14
N ASP A 82 -12.51 -7.14 1.22
CA ASP A 82 -12.94 -5.75 1.28
C ASP A 82 -11.74 -4.80 1.14
N CYS A 83 -10.62 -5.09 1.82
CA CYS A 83 -9.39 -4.31 1.66
C CYS A 83 -8.86 -4.33 0.21
N LEU A 84 -8.91 -5.48 -0.47
CA LEU A 84 -8.54 -5.58 -1.88
C LEU A 84 -9.48 -4.74 -2.74
N LYS A 85 -10.79 -4.85 -2.52
CA LYS A 85 -11.81 -4.14 -3.28
C LYS A 85 -11.68 -2.62 -3.16
N GLU A 86 -11.48 -2.09 -1.95
CA GLU A 86 -11.20 -0.66 -1.72
C GLU A 86 -10.00 -0.17 -2.55
N ASN A 87 -8.92 -0.93 -2.59
CA ASN A 87 -7.73 -0.58 -3.35
C ASN A 87 -7.93 -0.73 -4.87
N ILE A 88 -8.71 -1.71 -5.33
CA ILE A 88 -9.11 -1.87 -6.73
C ILE A 88 -9.93 -0.66 -7.18
N ASP A 89 -10.92 -0.23 -6.41
CA ASP A 89 -11.72 0.94 -6.71
C ASP A 89 -10.83 2.20 -6.86
N TYR A 90 -9.82 2.33 -6.02
CA TYR A 90 -8.87 3.43 -6.08
C TYR A 90 -8.02 3.42 -7.38
N ILE A 91 -7.50 2.26 -7.83
CA ILE A 91 -6.75 2.20 -9.09
C ILE A 91 -7.65 2.33 -10.31
N HIS A 92 -8.93 1.93 -10.23
CA HIS A 92 -9.93 2.18 -11.28
C HIS A 92 -10.13 3.68 -11.53
N LEU A 93 -10.24 4.50 -10.46
CA LEU A 93 -10.30 5.96 -10.56
C LEU A 93 -9.06 6.55 -11.25
N ALA A 94 -7.92 5.91 -11.12
CA ALA A 94 -6.69 6.29 -11.80
C ALA A 94 -6.59 5.75 -13.25
N GLY A 95 -7.61 5.03 -13.74
CA GLY A 95 -7.71 4.53 -15.12
C GLY A 95 -7.04 3.17 -15.36
N PHE A 96 -6.80 2.37 -14.33
CA PHE A 96 -6.41 0.97 -14.48
C PHE A 96 -7.65 0.09 -14.62
N SER A 97 -7.56 -0.96 -15.42
CA SER A 97 -8.49 -2.10 -15.37
C SER A 97 -7.95 -3.19 -14.44
N CYS A 98 -8.86 -3.94 -13.83
CA CYS A 98 -8.51 -5.01 -12.90
C CYS A 98 -9.43 -6.22 -13.12
N GLU A 99 -8.84 -7.40 -13.11
CA GLU A 99 -9.56 -8.67 -13.12
C GLU A 99 -9.26 -9.39 -11.81
N MET A 100 -10.32 -9.69 -11.04
CA MET A 100 -10.18 -10.42 -9.78
C MET A 100 -10.86 -11.77 -9.85
N ILE A 101 -10.11 -12.82 -9.55
CA ILE A 101 -10.60 -14.21 -9.45
C ILE A 101 -10.68 -14.54 -7.95
N PRO A 102 -11.88 -14.51 -7.35
CA PRO A 102 -12.06 -14.79 -5.94
C PRO A 102 -11.94 -16.28 -5.62
N ALA A 103 -11.59 -16.60 -4.37
CA ALA A 103 -11.66 -17.95 -3.84
C ALA A 103 -13.11 -18.26 -3.43
N THR A 104 -13.90 -18.75 -4.35
CA THR A 104 -15.34 -19.02 -4.16
C THR A 104 -15.66 -19.94 -2.98
N ILE A 105 -14.72 -20.81 -2.60
CA ILE A 105 -14.85 -21.69 -1.44
C ILE A 105 -14.87 -20.93 -0.11
N LEU A 106 -14.27 -19.74 -0.06
CA LEU A 106 -14.21 -18.90 1.14
C LEU A 106 -15.42 -18.00 1.33
N GLU A 107 -16.18 -17.71 0.28
CA GLU A 107 -17.39 -16.86 0.37
C GLU A 107 -18.48 -17.48 1.27
N LYS A 108 -18.45 -18.80 1.45
CA LYS A 108 -19.42 -19.56 2.25
C LYS A 108 -18.82 -20.17 3.52
N SER A 109 -17.56 -19.85 3.83
CA SER A 109 -16.86 -20.44 4.97
C SER A 109 -16.61 -19.41 6.08
N GLU A 110 -16.67 -19.84 7.33
CA GLU A 110 -16.30 -19.04 8.51
C GLU A 110 -14.76 -19.05 8.77
N VAL A 111 -13.98 -19.21 7.70
CA VAL A 111 -12.50 -19.23 7.84
C VAL A 111 -12.00 -17.86 8.26
N SER A 112 -11.20 -17.85 9.31
CA SER A 112 -10.52 -16.66 9.80
C SER A 112 -9.00 -16.86 9.85
N PHE A 113 -8.28 -15.76 9.82
CA PHE A 113 -6.83 -15.71 9.79
C PHE A 113 -6.36 -14.84 10.96
N THR A 114 -5.42 -15.35 11.74
CA THR A 114 -4.81 -14.56 12.82
C THR A 114 -3.84 -13.56 12.20
N SER A 115 -4.16 -12.27 12.29
CA SER A 115 -3.37 -11.21 11.65
C SER A 115 -3.62 -9.85 12.30
N ASP A 116 -2.85 -8.84 11.93
CA ASP A 116 -3.04 -7.44 12.34
C ASP A 116 -3.77 -6.66 11.23
N ARG A 117 -4.90 -6.09 11.59
CA ARG A 117 -5.77 -5.33 10.69
C ARG A 117 -5.08 -4.14 10.02
N THR A 118 -4.28 -3.42 10.80
CA THR A 118 -3.57 -2.23 10.32
C THR A 118 -2.45 -2.62 9.35
N MET A 119 -1.72 -3.67 9.67
CA MET A 119 -0.65 -4.18 8.80
C MET A 119 -1.20 -4.71 7.48
N ILE A 120 -2.33 -5.45 7.49
CA ILE A 120 -2.97 -5.91 6.25
C ILE A 120 -3.35 -4.74 5.34
N LYS A 121 -4.00 -3.69 5.89
CA LYS A 121 -4.35 -2.49 5.12
C LYS A 121 -3.10 -1.83 4.52
N ARG A 122 -2.04 -1.67 5.30
CA ARG A 122 -0.77 -1.08 4.84
C ARG A 122 -0.08 -1.92 3.77
N ILE A 123 -0.11 -3.26 3.88
CA ILE A 123 0.43 -4.16 2.86
C ILE A 123 -0.25 -3.88 1.51
N PHE A 124 -1.58 -3.90 1.45
CA PHE A 124 -2.30 -3.64 0.21
C PHE A 124 -2.09 -2.22 -0.30
N GLN A 125 -2.13 -1.20 0.56
CA GLN A 125 -1.84 0.18 0.17
C GLN A 125 -0.45 0.34 -0.46
N ASN A 126 0.58 -0.32 0.07
CA ASN A 126 1.92 -0.31 -0.51
C ASN A 126 1.93 -0.97 -1.90
N LEU A 127 1.31 -2.13 -2.06
CA LEU A 127 1.27 -2.84 -3.33
C LEU A 127 0.51 -2.06 -4.41
N PHE A 128 -0.66 -1.55 -4.10
CA PHE A 128 -1.47 -0.78 -5.05
C PHE A 128 -0.87 0.60 -5.35
N SER A 129 -0.19 1.23 -4.39
CA SER A 129 0.61 2.44 -4.64
C SER A 129 1.75 2.18 -5.63
N ASN A 130 2.38 1.00 -5.58
CA ASN A 130 3.40 0.61 -6.55
C ASN A 130 2.80 0.42 -7.94
N ILE A 131 1.62 -0.20 -8.05
CA ILE A 131 0.88 -0.32 -9.31
C ILE A 131 0.59 1.07 -9.91
N LEU A 132 0.11 2.02 -9.11
CA LEU A 132 -0.15 3.39 -9.56
C LEU A 132 1.11 4.09 -10.09
N LYS A 133 2.24 3.90 -9.43
CA LYS A 133 3.51 4.54 -9.79
C LYS A 133 4.14 3.93 -11.03
N TYR A 134 4.20 2.61 -11.09
CA TYR A 134 5.02 1.86 -12.05
C TYR A 134 4.21 1.07 -13.07
N GLY A 135 2.93 0.80 -12.80
CA GLY A 135 2.07 -0.03 -13.64
C GLY A 135 1.75 0.60 -14.99
N ASP A 136 1.69 -0.25 -16.01
CA ASP A 136 1.19 0.07 -17.35
C ASP A 136 -0.32 -0.20 -17.39
N LYS A 137 -1.10 0.79 -17.82
CA LYS A 137 -2.56 0.72 -17.89
C LYS A 137 -3.10 -0.05 -19.11
N SER A 138 -2.23 -0.45 -20.02
CA SER A 138 -2.62 -1.13 -21.26
C SER A 138 -3.08 -2.57 -21.04
N ILE A 139 -2.72 -3.17 -19.92
CA ILE A 139 -3.07 -4.54 -19.54
C ILE A 139 -3.72 -4.51 -18.15
N PRO A 140 -4.82 -5.28 -17.95
CA PRO A 140 -5.46 -5.38 -16.66
C PRO A 140 -4.51 -5.88 -15.55
N VAL A 141 -4.66 -5.32 -14.35
CA VAL A 141 -4.07 -5.90 -13.16
C VAL A 141 -4.83 -7.18 -12.83
N LEU A 142 -4.13 -8.29 -12.72
CA LEU A 142 -4.75 -9.58 -12.40
C LEU A 142 -4.54 -9.90 -10.93
N ILE A 143 -5.63 -10.18 -10.22
CA ILE A 143 -5.63 -10.58 -8.81
C ILE A 143 -6.28 -11.96 -8.70
N GLU A 144 -5.51 -12.93 -8.24
CA GLU A 144 -5.96 -14.29 -8.04
C GLU A 144 -5.95 -14.61 -6.54
N ILE A 145 -7.08 -15.05 -6.01
CA ILE A 145 -7.22 -15.47 -4.63
C ILE A 145 -7.49 -16.97 -4.61
N SER A 146 -6.69 -17.70 -3.85
CA SER A 146 -6.90 -19.14 -3.65
C SER A 146 -6.78 -19.49 -2.18
N TYR A 147 -7.49 -20.56 -1.78
CA TYR A 147 -7.42 -21.09 -0.44
C TYR A 147 -7.29 -22.61 -0.52
N GLU A 148 -6.18 -23.12 -0.03
CA GLU A 148 -5.85 -24.52 -0.06
C GLU A 148 -4.94 -24.86 1.12
N SER A 149 -5.15 -26.02 1.74
CA SER A 149 -4.32 -26.52 2.85
C SER A 149 -4.18 -25.51 4.02
N LYS A 150 -5.25 -24.76 4.34
CA LYS A 150 -5.27 -23.68 5.35
C LYS A 150 -4.42 -22.45 4.98
N GLU A 151 -4.05 -22.29 3.74
CA GLU A 151 -3.29 -21.16 3.21
C GLU A 151 -4.19 -20.29 2.33
N LEU A 152 -4.31 -19.01 2.67
CA LEU A 152 -4.87 -17.99 1.81
C LEU A 152 -3.73 -17.41 0.98
N LYS A 153 -3.78 -17.61 -0.33
CA LYS A 153 -2.82 -17.04 -1.27
C LYS A 153 -3.48 -15.94 -2.07
N ILE A 154 -2.87 -14.76 -2.06
CA ILE A 154 -3.28 -13.60 -2.84
C ILE A 154 -2.14 -13.28 -3.79
N ARG A 155 -2.36 -13.48 -5.08
CA ARG A 155 -1.41 -13.18 -6.14
C ARG A 155 -1.87 -11.95 -6.90
N ILE A 156 -0.97 -10.98 -7.09
CA ILE A 156 -1.21 -9.77 -7.87
C ILE A 156 -0.17 -9.73 -8.98
N ARG A 157 -0.62 -9.51 -10.23
CA ARG A 157 0.25 -9.36 -11.40
C ARG A 157 -0.12 -8.10 -12.17
N ASN A 158 0.88 -7.35 -12.58
CA ASN A 158 0.70 -6.18 -13.41
C ASN A 158 1.88 -5.98 -14.37
N LYS A 159 1.60 -5.38 -15.52
CA LYS A 159 2.65 -4.92 -16.42
C LYS A 159 3.29 -3.64 -15.89
N ILE A 160 4.60 -3.47 -16.10
CA ILE A 160 5.39 -2.29 -15.72
C ILE A 160 5.64 -1.43 -16.95
N LYS A 161 5.57 -0.10 -16.79
CA LYS A 161 5.94 0.87 -17.85
C LYS A 161 7.40 0.72 -18.24
N GLU A 162 7.71 0.82 -19.54
CA GLU A 162 9.08 0.77 -20.04
C GLU A 162 9.99 1.83 -19.40
N ALA A 163 9.47 3.04 -19.19
CA ALA A 163 10.23 4.12 -18.56
C ALA A 163 10.50 3.90 -17.05
N ALA A 164 9.79 2.99 -16.40
CA ALA A 164 9.95 2.71 -14.97
C ALA A 164 11.13 1.77 -14.70
N SER A 165 11.56 0.97 -15.67
CA SER A 165 12.72 0.08 -15.55
C SER A 165 14.06 0.82 -15.42
N SER A 166 14.11 2.12 -15.73
CA SER A 166 15.31 2.98 -15.61
C SER A 166 15.34 3.81 -14.32
N VAL A 167 14.24 3.89 -13.58
CA VAL A 167 14.19 4.59 -12.30
C VAL A 167 14.63 3.61 -11.23
N GLN A 168 15.73 3.92 -10.53
CA GLN A 168 16.10 3.21 -9.29
C GLN A 168 14.91 3.30 -8.34
N SER A 169 14.04 2.27 -8.37
CA SER A 169 13.00 2.14 -7.38
C SER A 169 13.72 1.91 -6.06
N THR A 170 13.41 2.73 -5.05
CA THR A 170 14.04 2.59 -3.73
C THR A 170 13.67 1.27 -3.04
N HIS A 171 12.84 0.43 -3.67
CA HIS A 171 12.29 -0.84 -3.15
C HIS A 171 11.73 -0.75 -1.70
N ILE A 172 11.62 0.48 -1.18
CA ILE A 172 11.20 0.78 0.19
C ILE A 172 9.83 0.16 0.48
N GLY A 173 8.86 0.40 -0.41
CA GLY A 173 7.50 -0.13 -0.24
C GLY A 173 7.46 -1.66 -0.19
N LEU A 174 8.31 -2.34 -0.96
CA LEU A 174 8.36 -3.80 -0.99
C LEU A 174 9.04 -4.36 0.27
N ARG A 175 10.14 -3.73 0.73
CA ARG A 175 10.78 -4.09 2.01
C ARG A 175 9.83 -3.93 3.20
N ASN A 176 8.99 -2.90 3.19
CA ASN A 176 7.96 -2.72 4.22
C ASN A 176 6.94 -3.85 4.17
N VAL A 177 6.52 -4.29 2.98
CA VAL A 177 5.63 -5.45 2.82
C VAL A 177 6.31 -6.73 3.32
N GLU A 178 7.58 -6.97 2.97
CA GLU A 178 8.36 -8.12 3.46
C GLU A 178 8.41 -8.17 4.99
N LYS A 179 8.71 -7.03 5.62
CA LYS A 179 8.80 -6.95 7.08
C LYS A 179 7.43 -7.17 7.74
N MET A 180 6.36 -6.53 7.25
CA MET A 180 5.01 -6.75 7.78
C MET A 180 4.57 -8.20 7.62
N MET A 181 4.81 -8.83 6.46
CA MET A 181 4.51 -10.25 6.25
C MET A 181 5.29 -11.16 7.20
N SER A 182 6.56 -10.86 7.46
CA SER A 182 7.37 -11.59 8.46
C SER A 182 6.81 -11.46 9.87
N LEU A 183 6.39 -10.25 10.29
CA LEU A 183 5.77 -10.02 11.61
C LEU A 183 4.43 -10.75 11.77
N LEU A 184 3.69 -10.91 10.68
CA LEU A 184 2.42 -11.64 10.64
C LEU A 184 2.59 -13.16 10.49
N ASN A 185 3.82 -13.68 10.50
CA ASN A 185 4.16 -15.07 10.18
C ASN A 185 3.63 -15.52 8.81
N GLY A 186 3.44 -14.59 7.88
CA GLY A 186 3.06 -14.85 6.50
C GLY A 186 4.27 -15.07 5.60
N GLN A 187 4.02 -15.42 4.35
CA GLN A 187 5.06 -15.57 3.33
C GLN A 187 4.82 -14.62 2.17
N ILE A 188 5.91 -14.17 1.55
CA ILE A 188 5.90 -13.30 0.38
C ILE A 188 6.84 -13.88 -0.67
N LEU A 189 6.38 -13.95 -1.91
CA LEU A 189 7.18 -14.27 -3.08
C LEU A 189 6.90 -13.23 -4.15
N TYR A 190 7.94 -12.73 -4.80
CA TYR A 190 7.76 -11.80 -5.92
C TYR A 190 8.81 -12.02 -6.99
N SER A 191 8.47 -11.60 -8.20
CA SER A 191 9.36 -11.65 -9.35
C SER A 191 9.08 -10.49 -10.30
N GLU A 192 10.14 -10.02 -10.95
CA GLU A 192 10.07 -9.05 -12.03
C GLU A 192 10.75 -9.63 -13.26
N GLN A 193 9.99 -9.91 -14.30
CA GLN A 193 10.50 -10.49 -15.56
C GLN A 193 9.77 -9.89 -16.76
N LYS A 194 10.50 -9.53 -17.80
CA LYS A 194 9.95 -9.05 -19.09
C LYS A 194 8.84 -7.98 -18.93
N GLN A 195 9.09 -6.98 -18.06
CA GLN A 195 8.12 -5.92 -17.76
C GLN A 195 6.84 -6.39 -17.04
N GLU A 196 6.83 -7.58 -16.48
CA GLU A 196 5.77 -8.07 -15.61
C GLU A 196 6.29 -8.14 -14.17
N PHE A 197 5.53 -7.55 -13.25
CA PHE A 197 5.72 -7.73 -11.82
C PHE A 197 4.65 -8.66 -11.28
N ALA A 198 5.06 -9.67 -10.55
CA ALA A 198 4.18 -10.61 -9.89
C ALA A 198 4.55 -10.71 -8.41
N ILE A 199 3.56 -10.66 -7.53
CA ILE A 199 3.73 -10.86 -6.10
C ILE A 199 2.67 -11.82 -5.58
N GLN A 200 3.06 -12.68 -4.66
CA GLN A 200 2.17 -13.58 -3.94
C GLN A 200 2.37 -13.42 -2.45
N LEU A 201 1.28 -13.14 -1.74
CA LEU A 201 1.19 -13.14 -0.29
C LEU A 201 0.52 -14.43 0.15
N THR A 202 1.04 -15.05 1.22
CA THR A 202 0.43 -16.25 1.82
C THR A 202 0.17 -16.00 3.30
N PHE A 203 -1.09 -16.14 3.72
CA PHE A 203 -1.54 -16.05 5.10
C PHE A 203 -2.04 -17.42 5.56
N PHE A 204 -1.76 -17.77 6.80
CA PHE A 204 -2.12 -19.05 7.37
C PHE A 204 -3.38 -18.93 8.22
N ALA A 205 -4.36 -19.81 8.00
CA ALA A 205 -5.54 -19.85 8.85
C ALA A 205 -5.13 -20.27 10.27
N GLY A 206 -5.64 -19.55 11.26
CA GLY A 206 -5.47 -19.92 12.66
C GLY A 206 -6.03 -21.30 12.92
N CYS A 207 -5.33 -22.13 13.71
CA CYS A 207 -5.96 -23.30 14.30
C CYS A 207 -6.98 -22.79 15.31
N ASN A 208 -8.28 -22.93 15.03
CA ASN A 208 -9.29 -22.84 16.08
C ASN A 208 -8.99 -24.00 17.05
N ASN A 209 -8.38 -23.68 18.20
CA ASN A 209 -8.34 -24.60 19.35
C ASN A 209 -9.70 -24.58 20.03
#